data_7a03088116e1cb21a55f632e37939733
#
_entry.id   7a03088116e1cb21a55f632e37939733
#
_cell.length_a   1.000
_cell.length_b   1.000
_cell.length_c   1.000
_cell.angle_alpha   90.00
_cell.angle_beta   90.00
_cell.angle_gamma   90.00
#
_symmetry.space_group_name_H-M   'P 1'
#
loop_
_entity.id
_entity.type
_entity.pdbx_description
1 polymer ?
#
loop_
_entity_poly.entity_id
_entity_poly.type
_entity_poly.pdbx_seq_one_letter_code
_entity_poly.pdbx_strand_id
1 'polypeptide(L)'
;MSYHFHLKSGTRSRLINHQLTPILLTDDGKIWIGMCVVSLSSHKTVGHVEFHKKGNPNYWKYSFESHRWMECEGVSLKEEELEVLSLSAAGLTMTEVADRMCRSLDSIKTYKRHAFDKLGVANITEAISRAILNKLF
;
A
#
# COMPACT_ATOMS: atom_id res chain seq x y z
N MET A 1 -0.24 8.83 6.67
CA MET A 1 -1.31 9.68 6.09
C MET A 1 -0.89 10.09 4.70
N SER A 2 -1.79 10.01 3.74
CA SER A 2 -1.56 10.49 2.37
C SER A 2 -2.70 11.41 1.93
N TYR A 3 -2.39 12.39 1.10
CA TYR A 3 -3.37 13.28 0.50
C TYR A 3 -2.90 13.80 -0.86
N HIS A 4 -3.87 14.17 -1.71
CA HIS A 4 -3.63 14.58 -3.08
C HIS A 4 -4.07 16.04 -3.28
N PHE A 5 -3.19 16.85 -3.87
CA PHE A 5 -3.46 18.27 -4.13
C PHE A 5 -2.77 18.75 -5.42
N HIS A 6 -3.24 19.87 -5.96
CA HIS A 6 -2.63 20.50 -7.11
C HIS A 6 -1.44 21.37 -6.71
N LEU A 7 -0.27 21.05 -7.25
CA LEU A 7 0.90 21.92 -7.23
C LEU A 7 0.89 22.78 -8.50
N LYS A 8 0.87 24.09 -8.34
CA LYS A 8 0.95 25.05 -9.45
C LYS A 8 2.35 25.64 -9.56
N SER A 9 2.87 25.68 -10.77
CA SER A 9 4.13 26.37 -11.12
C SER A 9 3.89 27.18 -12.40
N GLY A 10 3.72 28.48 -12.24
CA GLY A 10 3.27 29.37 -13.32
C GLY A 10 1.90 28.96 -13.85
N THR A 11 1.80 28.71 -15.15
CA THR A 11 0.56 28.27 -15.82
C THR A 11 0.32 26.76 -15.74
N ARG A 12 1.30 25.98 -15.28
CA ARG A 12 1.21 24.52 -15.20
C ARG A 12 0.69 24.09 -13.85
N SER A 13 -0.24 23.12 -13.84
CA SER A 13 -0.75 22.47 -12.63
C SER A 13 -0.55 20.98 -12.75
N ARG A 14 -0.06 20.35 -11.67
CA ARG A 14 0.10 18.90 -11.59
C ARG A 14 -0.53 18.40 -10.30
N LEU A 15 -1.26 17.29 -10.39
CA LEU A 15 -1.79 16.62 -9.21
C LEU A 15 -0.67 15.78 -8.60
N ILE A 16 -0.37 16.04 -7.35
CA ILE A 16 0.65 15.33 -6.58
C ILE A 16 0.04 14.58 -5.41
N ASN A 17 0.69 13.48 -5.04
CA ASN A 17 0.45 12.75 -3.81
C ASN A 17 1.52 13.16 -2.79
N HIS A 18 1.09 13.56 -1.61
CA HIS A 18 1.94 13.82 -0.46
C HIS A 18 1.68 12.79 0.62
N GLN A 19 2.71 12.05 0.98
CA GLN A 19 2.65 11.05 2.04
C GLN A 19 3.49 11.51 3.23
N LEU A 20 2.85 11.58 4.41
CA LEU A 20 3.49 11.89 5.67
C LEU A 20 3.56 10.62 6.52
N THR A 21 4.77 10.25 6.94
CA THR A 21 5.03 9.14 7.86
C THR A 21 5.71 9.68 9.12
N PRO A 22 5.09 9.57 10.30
CA PRO A 22 5.76 9.90 11.56
C PRO A 22 6.95 8.96 11.77
N ILE A 23 8.11 9.54 12.09
CA ILE A 23 9.32 8.80 12.45
C ILE A 23 9.52 8.79 13.97
N LEU A 24 9.35 9.96 14.59
CA LEU A 24 9.39 10.13 16.03
C LEU A 24 8.17 10.93 16.52
N LEU A 25 7.65 10.50 17.65
CA LEU A 25 6.58 11.21 18.36
C LEU A 25 7.12 11.81 19.63
N THR A 26 6.49 12.90 20.09
CA THR A 26 6.68 13.45 21.42
C THR A 26 5.96 12.57 22.46
N ASP A 27 6.23 12.76 23.74
CA ASP A 27 5.61 12.00 24.84
C ASP A 27 4.09 12.19 24.89
N ASP A 28 3.58 13.32 24.40
CA ASP A 28 2.14 13.62 24.27
C ASP A 28 1.53 13.16 22.93
N GLY A 29 2.29 12.35 22.13
CA GLY A 29 1.81 11.70 20.91
C GLY A 29 1.77 12.60 19.66
N LYS A 30 2.35 13.80 19.70
CA LYS A 30 2.48 14.65 18.52
C LYS A 30 3.66 14.22 17.64
N ILE A 31 3.59 14.53 16.35
CA ILE A 31 4.69 14.26 15.44
C ILE A 31 5.84 15.21 15.73
N TRP A 32 6.97 14.68 16.19
CA TRP A 32 8.20 15.45 16.36
C TRP A 32 9.02 15.46 15.05
N ILE A 33 9.26 14.26 14.49
CA ILE A 33 9.95 14.13 13.21
C ILE A 33 9.07 13.30 12.28
N GLY A 34 8.84 13.82 11.07
CA GLY A 34 8.09 13.14 10.02
C GLY A 34 8.85 13.10 8.71
N MET A 35 8.73 12.01 7.99
CA MET A 35 9.21 11.87 6.62
C MET A 35 8.09 12.23 5.65
N CYS A 36 8.38 13.13 4.72
CA CYS A 36 7.48 13.52 3.65
C CYS A 36 7.97 12.96 2.31
N VAL A 37 7.11 12.23 1.62
CA VAL A 37 7.36 11.77 0.25
C VAL A 37 6.36 12.44 -0.68
N VAL A 38 6.87 13.05 -1.75
CA VAL A 38 6.06 13.71 -2.76
C VAL A 38 6.25 12.99 -4.08
N SER A 39 5.15 12.61 -4.73
CA SER A 39 5.15 11.92 -6.01
C SER A 39 4.00 12.42 -6.90
N LEU A 40 4.03 12.08 -8.17
CA LEU A 40 2.88 12.31 -9.04
C LEU A 40 1.71 11.47 -8.55
N SER A 41 0.50 12.05 -8.53
CA SER A 41 -0.69 11.32 -8.13
C SER A 41 -1.12 10.32 -9.20
N SER A 42 -1.53 9.12 -8.77
CA SER A 42 -2.23 8.14 -9.60
C SER A 42 -3.73 8.44 -9.74
N HIS A 43 -4.28 9.31 -8.88
CA HIS A 43 -5.67 9.76 -8.95
C HIS A 43 -5.83 10.86 -10.00
N LYS A 44 -7.07 11.01 -10.49
CA LYS A 44 -7.43 12.06 -11.47
C LYS A 44 -7.95 13.34 -10.81
N THR A 45 -8.33 13.26 -9.54
CA THR A 45 -8.97 14.35 -8.78
C THR A 45 -8.27 14.57 -7.44
N VAL A 46 -8.42 15.78 -6.90
CA VAL A 46 -8.01 16.15 -5.54
C VAL A 46 -8.97 15.61 -4.48
N GLY A 47 -8.63 15.78 -3.20
CA GLY A 47 -9.54 15.46 -2.09
C GLY A 47 -9.48 14.02 -1.62
N HIS A 48 -8.47 13.26 -2.03
CA HIS A 48 -8.21 11.93 -1.48
C HIS A 48 -7.29 12.06 -0.27
N VAL A 49 -7.86 11.95 0.93
CA VAL A 49 -7.11 11.96 2.20
C VAL A 49 -7.33 10.63 2.88
N GLU A 50 -6.24 9.91 3.11
CA GLU A 50 -6.25 8.58 3.70
C GLU A 50 -5.27 8.47 4.86
N PHE A 51 -5.66 7.72 5.87
CA PHE A 51 -4.84 7.38 7.01
C PHE A 51 -4.71 5.86 7.13
N HIS A 52 -3.48 5.37 7.08
CA HIS A 52 -3.15 3.95 7.27
C HIS A 52 -2.37 3.79 8.56
N LYS A 53 -2.73 2.77 9.35
CA LYS A 53 -2.01 2.40 10.57
C LYS A 53 -1.20 1.14 10.30
N LYS A 54 0.09 1.15 10.67
CA LYS A 54 0.95 -0.02 10.51
C LYS A 54 0.36 -1.23 11.25
N GLY A 55 0.32 -2.37 10.58
CA GLY A 55 -0.21 -3.63 11.14
C GLY A 55 -1.74 -3.72 11.18
N ASN A 56 -2.47 -2.74 10.63
CA ASN A 56 -3.92 -2.80 10.48
C ASN A 56 -4.25 -2.81 8.97
N PRO A 57 -4.96 -3.83 8.47
CA PRO A 57 -5.37 -3.85 7.07
C PRO A 57 -6.36 -2.74 6.73
N ASN A 58 -7.21 -2.35 7.69
CA ASN A 58 -8.17 -1.27 7.50
C ASN A 58 -7.48 0.09 7.47
N TYR A 59 -8.05 0.99 6.70
CA TYR A 59 -7.62 2.37 6.59
C TYR A 59 -8.80 3.32 6.73
N TRP A 60 -8.53 4.59 6.99
CA TRP A 60 -9.56 5.61 7.11
C TRP A 60 -9.44 6.60 5.97
N LYS A 61 -10.58 6.90 5.37
CA LYS A 61 -10.71 7.90 4.32
C LYS A 61 -11.51 9.09 4.84
N TYR A 62 -11.00 10.30 4.63
CA TYR A 62 -11.74 11.50 5.00
C TYR A 62 -12.78 11.84 3.94
N SER A 63 -14.04 11.98 4.35
CA SER A 63 -15.13 12.48 3.51
C SER A 63 -15.28 13.97 3.69
N PHE A 64 -15.08 14.73 2.62
CA PHE A 64 -15.29 16.18 2.62
C PHE A 64 -16.78 16.56 2.62
N GLU A 65 -17.67 15.67 2.20
CA GLU A 65 -19.12 15.90 2.23
C GLU A 65 -19.67 15.81 3.64
N SER A 66 -19.30 14.75 4.38
CA SER A 66 -19.77 14.50 5.75
C SER A 66 -18.84 15.04 6.84
N HIS A 67 -17.72 15.64 6.47
CA HIS A 67 -16.68 16.17 7.38
C HIS A 67 -16.22 15.17 8.45
N ARG A 68 -16.11 13.88 8.07
CA ARG A 68 -15.70 12.83 9.02
C ARG A 68 -14.80 11.77 8.36
N TRP A 69 -14.07 11.07 9.19
CA TRP A 69 -13.33 9.89 8.81
C TRP A 69 -14.26 8.69 8.70
N MET A 70 -14.15 7.97 7.59
CA MET A 70 -14.84 6.70 7.35
C MET A 70 -13.82 5.58 7.34
N GLU A 71 -14.10 4.52 8.10
CA GLU A 71 -13.29 3.31 8.07
C GLU A 71 -13.59 2.53 6.78
N CYS A 72 -12.54 2.11 6.10
CA CYS A 72 -12.59 1.30 4.89
C CYS A 72 -11.87 -0.02 5.14
N GLU A 73 -12.47 -1.10 4.69
CA GLU A 73 -11.80 -2.40 4.73
C GLU A 73 -10.66 -2.42 3.71
N GLY A 74 -9.48 -2.78 4.19
CA GLY A 74 -8.31 -3.03 3.35
C GLY A 74 -8.14 -4.52 3.06
N VAL A 75 -7.34 -4.83 2.07
CA VAL A 75 -6.98 -6.22 1.76
C VAL A 75 -6.01 -6.73 2.82
N SER A 76 -6.31 -7.87 3.43
CA SER A 76 -5.42 -8.56 4.36
C SER A 76 -4.88 -9.81 3.71
N LEU A 77 -3.56 -9.86 3.51
CA LEU A 77 -2.84 -11.05 3.10
C LEU A 77 -2.22 -11.74 4.31
N LYS A 78 -2.13 -13.07 4.25
CA LYS A 78 -1.39 -13.85 5.23
C LYS A 78 0.12 -13.64 5.03
N GLU A 79 0.90 -13.93 6.06
CA GLU A 79 2.35 -13.77 6.03
C GLU A 79 2.99 -14.53 4.86
N GLU A 80 2.58 -15.78 4.64
CA GLU A 80 3.08 -16.61 3.54
C GLU A 80 2.69 -16.05 2.16
N GLU A 81 1.49 -15.48 2.04
CA GLU A 81 1.02 -14.84 0.80
C GLU A 81 1.84 -13.57 0.48
N LEU A 82 2.15 -12.77 1.51
CA LEU A 82 3.01 -11.59 1.40
C LEU A 82 4.44 -11.97 1.04
N GLU A 83 4.98 -13.00 1.69
CA GLU A 83 6.34 -13.48 1.44
C GLU A 83 6.51 -13.96 0.00
N VAL A 84 5.55 -14.74 -0.53
CA VAL A 84 5.55 -15.15 -1.95
C VAL A 84 5.56 -13.95 -2.88
N LEU A 85 4.75 -12.92 -2.63
CA LEU A 85 4.73 -11.71 -3.46
C LEU A 85 6.03 -10.91 -3.34
N SER A 86 6.59 -10.78 -2.14
CA SER A 86 7.84 -10.07 -1.88
C SER A 86 9.04 -10.73 -2.58
N LEU A 87 9.17 -12.05 -2.46
CA LEU A 87 10.23 -12.81 -3.12
C LEU A 87 10.08 -12.79 -4.64
N SER A 88 8.83 -12.85 -5.15
CA SER A 88 8.56 -12.70 -6.58
C SER A 88 8.88 -11.28 -7.08
N ALA A 89 8.65 -10.24 -6.27
CA ALA A 89 9.03 -8.87 -6.59
C ALA A 89 10.56 -8.69 -6.64
N ALA A 90 11.29 -9.47 -5.84
CA ALA A 90 12.76 -9.55 -5.89
C ALA A 90 13.29 -10.32 -7.11
N GLY A 91 12.41 -10.89 -7.95
CA GLY A 91 12.77 -11.58 -9.19
C GLY A 91 12.98 -13.09 -9.06
N LEU A 92 12.65 -13.69 -7.91
CA LEU A 92 12.80 -15.14 -7.73
C LEU A 92 11.73 -15.90 -8.52
N THR A 93 12.12 -17.02 -9.10
CA THR A 93 11.21 -18.00 -9.70
C THR A 93 10.42 -18.74 -8.63
N MET A 94 9.30 -19.36 -9.00
CA MET A 94 8.47 -20.13 -8.06
C MET A 94 9.23 -21.27 -7.35
N THR A 95 10.22 -21.87 -8.02
CA THR A 95 11.07 -22.92 -7.44
C THR A 95 12.01 -22.33 -6.39
N GLU A 96 12.66 -21.20 -6.70
CA GLU A 96 13.54 -20.50 -5.75
C GLU A 96 12.76 -19.97 -4.54
N VAL A 97 11.52 -19.51 -4.74
CA VAL A 97 10.61 -19.12 -3.65
C VAL A 97 10.30 -20.34 -2.77
N ALA A 98 10.00 -21.50 -3.37
CA ALA A 98 9.73 -22.74 -2.63
C ALA A 98 10.93 -23.16 -1.77
N ASP A 99 12.12 -23.13 -2.34
CA ASP A 99 13.38 -23.44 -1.65
C ASP A 99 13.64 -22.44 -0.50
N ARG A 100 13.45 -21.14 -0.77
CA ARG A 100 13.68 -20.06 0.21
C ARG A 100 12.74 -20.14 1.40
N MET A 101 11.46 -20.45 1.15
CA MET A 101 10.43 -20.58 2.18
C MET A 101 10.42 -21.99 2.83
N CYS A 102 11.26 -22.92 2.39
CA CYS A 102 11.26 -24.32 2.82
C CYS A 102 9.85 -24.95 2.70
N ARG A 103 9.18 -24.73 1.57
CA ARG A 103 7.83 -25.22 1.27
C ARG A 103 7.79 -25.95 -0.07
N SER A 104 6.78 -26.80 -0.28
CA SER A 104 6.56 -27.42 -1.58
C SER A 104 6.14 -26.41 -2.64
N LEU A 105 6.49 -26.66 -3.89
CA LEU A 105 6.06 -25.82 -5.03
C LEU A 105 4.53 -25.67 -5.11
N ASP A 106 3.78 -26.71 -4.74
CA ASP A 106 2.32 -26.67 -4.74
C ASP A 106 1.75 -25.78 -3.63
N SER A 107 2.43 -25.72 -2.48
CA SER A 107 2.09 -24.74 -1.42
C SER A 107 2.30 -23.32 -1.92
N ILE A 108 3.42 -23.03 -2.58
CA ILE A 108 3.71 -21.71 -3.14
C ILE A 108 2.67 -21.31 -4.20
N LYS A 109 2.31 -22.20 -5.09
CA LYS A 109 1.23 -21.96 -6.08
C LYS A 109 -0.11 -21.66 -5.39
N THR A 110 -0.41 -22.34 -4.30
CA THR A 110 -1.63 -22.11 -3.51
C THR A 110 -1.61 -20.75 -2.83
N TYR A 111 -0.52 -20.36 -2.17
CA TYR A 111 -0.38 -19.03 -1.57
C TYR A 111 -0.49 -17.91 -2.60
N LYS A 112 0.18 -18.08 -3.75
CA LYS A 112 0.08 -17.15 -4.87
C LYS A 112 -1.37 -16.99 -5.36
N ARG A 113 -2.10 -18.09 -5.55
CA ARG A 113 -3.50 -18.06 -5.98
C ARG A 113 -4.36 -17.32 -4.96
N HIS A 114 -4.23 -17.64 -3.67
CA HIS A 114 -4.98 -16.95 -2.62
C HIS A 114 -4.68 -15.44 -2.57
N ALA A 115 -3.41 -15.06 -2.76
CA ALA A 115 -3.04 -13.65 -2.84
C ALA A 115 -3.71 -12.98 -4.06
N PHE A 116 -3.74 -13.64 -5.22
CA PHE A 116 -4.39 -13.12 -6.42
C PHE A 116 -5.89 -12.97 -6.24
N ASP A 117 -6.56 -13.96 -5.66
CA ASP A 117 -8.00 -13.95 -5.39
C ASP A 117 -8.36 -12.78 -4.45
N LYS A 118 -7.58 -12.58 -3.37
CA LYS A 118 -7.79 -11.49 -2.41
C LYS A 118 -7.52 -10.11 -3.00
N LEU A 119 -6.51 -10.00 -3.87
CA LEU A 119 -6.15 -8.74 -4.54
C LEU A 119 -7.03 -8.46 -5.76
N GLY A 120 -7.79 -9.44 -6.25
CA GLY A 120 -8.61 -9.34 -7.46
C GLY A 120 -7.78 -9.11 -8.72
N VAL A 121 -6.68 -9.86 -8.88
CA VAL A 121 -5.73 -9.71 -10.00
C VAL A 121 -5.48 -11.05 -10.69
N ALA A 122 -4.99 -10.99 -11.95
CA ALA A 122 -4.78 -12.18 -12.78
C ALA A 122 -3.29 -12.56 -12.95
N ASN A 123 -2.36 -11.64 -12.65
CA ASN A 123 -0.92 -11.89 -12.86
C ASN A 123 -0.07 -11.31 -11.73
N ILE A 124 1.20 -11.77 -11.66
CA ILE A 124 2.12 -11.42 -10.57
C ILE A 124 2.49 -9.93 -10.55
N THR A 125 2.68 -9.32 -11.72
CA THR A 125 3.03 -7.90 -11.82
C THR A 125 1.92 -7.01 -11.27
N GLU A 126 0.68 -7.35 -11.59
CA GLU A 126 -0.52 -6.67 -11.07
C GLU A 126 -0.68 -6.88 -9.56
N ALA A 127 -0.40 -8.11 -9.08
CA ALA A 127 -0.44 -8.43 -7.65
C ALA A 127 0.58 -7.60 -6.86
N ILE A 128 1.82 -7.53 -7.33
CA ILE A 128 2.87 -6.72 -6.71
C ILE A 128 2.49 -5.24 -6.73
N SER A 129 2.03 -4.72 -7.87
CA SER A 129 1.60 -3.33 -7.99
C SER A 129 0.47 -2.99 -7.01
N ARG A 130 -0.53 -3.87 -6.89
CA ARG A 130 -1.63 -3.71 -5.92
C ARG A 130 -1.17 -3.83 -4.47
N ALA A 131 -0.27 -4.74 -4.16
CA ALA A 131 0.27 -4.89 -2.82
C ALA A 131 1.03 -3.62 -2.39
N ILE A 132 1.81 -3.01 -3.28
CA ILE A 132 2.49 -1.73 -3.04
C ILE A 132 1.47 -0.60 -2.83
N LEU A 133 0.45 -0.50 -3.71
CA LEU A 133 -0.59 0.53 -3.60
C LEU A 133 -1.39 0.42 -2.30
N ASN A 134 -1.66 -0.81 -1.85
CA ASN A 134 -2.34 -1.09 -0.58
C ASN A 134 -1.41 -1.05 0.64
N LYS A 135 -0.12 -0.74 0.45
CA LYS A 135 0.89 -0.64 1.52
C LYS A 135 1.00 -1.91 2.35
N LEU A 136 1.00 -3.06 1.69
CA LEU A 136 1.09 -4.38 2.32
C LEU A 136 2.53 -4.80 2.61
N PHE A 137 3.53 -4.16 1.96
CA PHE A 137 4.96 -4.27 2.29
C PHE A 137 5.59 -2.90 2.47
#